data_3e500efdeb95165d7a3f814d32e1d893
#
_entry.id   3e500efdeb95165d7a3f814d32e1d893
#
_cell.length_a   1.000
_cell.length_b   1.000
_cell.length_c   1.000
_cell.angle_alpha   90.00
_cell.angle_beta   90.00
_cell.angle_gamma   90.00
#
_symmetry.space_group_name_H-M   'P 1'
#
loop_
_entity.id
_entity.type
_entity.pdbx_description
1 polymer ?
#
loop_
_entity_poly.entity_id
_entity_poly.type
_entity_poly.pdbx_seq_one_letter_code
_entity_poly.pdbx_strand_id
1 'polypeptide(L)' 'MLVFRCDDVDATFETVRASGAEVLQEPVDQPWGPRDCAFRDPSGSTVRIAAAPAV' A
#
# COMPACT_ATOMS: atom_id res chain seq x y z
N MET A 1 -10.12 -5.87 -6.33
CA MET A 1 -9.03 -5.09 -5.72
C MET A 1 -9.51 -4.49 -4.41
N LEU A 2 -8.70 -4.59 -3.38
CA LEU A 2 -9.00 -4.01 -2.07
C LEU A 2 -8.15 -2.75 -1.89
N VAL A 3 -8.76 -1.71 -1.33
CA VAL A 3 -8.07 -0.44 -1.05
C VAL A 3 -8.21 -0.13 0.43
N PHE A 4 -7.07 0.04 1.10
CA PHE A 4 -7.02 0.40 2.52
C PHE A 4 -6.38 1.76 2.68
N ARG A 5 -6.76 2.49 3.73
CA ARG A 5 -6.15 3.76 4.09
C ARG A 5 -5.45 3.63 5.43
N CYS A 6 -4.32 4.32 5.55
CA CYS A 6 -3.55 4.33 6.79
C CYS A 6 -2.84 5.67 6.94
N ASP A 7 -2.36 5.93 8.15
CA ASP A 7 -1.65 7.18 8.43
C ASP A 7 -0.18 7.12 7.99
N ASP A 8 0.39 5.92 7.94
CA ASP A 8 1.81 5.74 7.62
C ASP A 8 1.96 4.59 6.64
N VAL A 9 1.99 4.94 5.36
CA VAL A 9 2.12 3.95 4.27
C VAL A 9 3.45 3.21 4.36
N ASP A 10 4.54 3.91 4.71
CA ASP A 10 5.85 3.27 4.76
C ASP A 10 5.91 2.21 5.85
N ALA A 11 5.39 2.49 7.04
CA ALA A 11 5.36 1.51 8.13
C ALA A 11 4.47 0.32 7.77
N THR A 12 3.30 0.58 7.19
CA THR A 12 2.39 -0.47 6.74
C THR A 12 3.03 -1.31 5.65
N PHE A 13 3.70 -0.67 4.70
CA PHE A 13 4.42 -1.35 3.63
C PHE A 13 5.44 -2.33 4.20
N GLU A 14 6.27 -1.88 5.15
CA GLU A 14 7.29 -2.74 5.75
C GLU A 14 6.67 -3.94 6.47
N THR A 15 5.56 -3.72 7.19
CA THR A 15 4.87 -4.80 7.90
C THR A 15 4.33 -5.84 6.91
N VAL A 16 3.68 -5.41 5.85
CA VAL A 16 3.08 -6.32 4.88
C VAL A 16 4.17 -7.03 4.08
N ARG A 17 5.23 -6.31 3.69
CA ARG A 17 6.34 -6.91 2.97
C ARG A 17 7.00 -8.00 3.81
N ALA A 18 7.18 -7.76 5.09
CA ALA A 18 7.78 -8.72 6.00
C ALA A 18 6.93 -9.98 6.18
N SER A 19 5.62 -9.89 5.92
CA SER A 19 4.71 -11.04 5.99
C SER A 19 4.83 -11.96 4.78
N GLY A 20 5.60 -11.58 3.75
CA GLY A 20 5.81 -12.40 2.56
C GLY A 20 4.92 -12.05 1.38
N ALA A 21 4.14 -10.99 1.45
CA ALA A 21 3.30 -10.58 0.33
C ALA A 21 4.14 -10.11 -0.86
N GLU A 22 3.65 -10.38 -2.07
CA GLU A 22 4.32 -9.93 -3.28
C GLU A 22 4.14 -8.42 -3.44
N VAL A 23 5.24 -7.70 -3.60
CA VAL A 23 5.21 -6.26 -3.79
C VAL A 23 4.97 -5.97 -5.27
N LEU A 24 3.85 -5.30 -5.57
CA LEU A 24 3.54 -4.86 -6.92
C LEU A 24 4.00 -3.42 -7.17
N GLN A 25 3.95 -2.58 -6.13
CA GLN A 25 4.38 -1.20 -6.22
C GLN A 25 4.90 -0.76 -4.85
N GLU A 26 6.12 -0.22 -4.81
CA GLU A 26 6.68 0.35 -3.60
C GLU A 26 6.00 1.70 -3.29
N PRO A 27 6.09 2.18 -2.04
CA PRO A 27 5.47 3.46 -1.70
C PRO A 27 6.01 4.60 -2.55
N VAL A 28 5.12 5.29 -3.24
CA VAL A 28 5.45 6.47 -4.04
C VAL A 28 4.41 7.56 -3.84
N ASP A 29 4.85 8.80 -3.90
CA ASP A 29 3.95 9.94 -3.88
C ASP A 29 3.31 10.09 -5.25
N GLN A 30 1.98 10.00 -5.29
CA GLN A 30 1.26 10.11 -6.55
C GLN A 30 1.06 11.57 -6.95
N PRO A 31 1.03 11.87 -8.25
CA PRO A 31 0.83 13.26 -8.70
C PRO A 31 -0.48 13.89 -8.24
N TRP A 32 -1.49 13.06 -7.96
CA TRP A 32 -2.78 13.55 -7.47
C TRP A 32 -2.84 13.72 -5.96
N GLY A 33 -1.78 13.38 -5.23
CA GLY A 33 -1.63 13.72 -3.83
C GLY A 33 -1.23 12.61 -2.86
N PRO A 34 -1.96 11.50 -2.74
CA PRO A 34 -1.63 10.50 -1.72
C PRO A 34 -0.40 9.67 -2.07
N ARG A 35 0.30 9.24 -1.02
CA ARG A 35 1.36 8.26 -1.16
C ARG A 35 0.72 6.88 -1.05
N ASP A 36 1.02 5.98 -1.97
CA ASP A 36 0.43 4.64 -1.93
C ASP A 36 1.42 3.56 -2.32
N CYS A 37 1.04 2.32 -2.01
CA CYS A 37 1.75 1.12 -2.44
C CYS A 37 0.75 0.04 -2.78
N ALA A 38 1.21 -1.04 -3.39
CA ALA A 38 0.34 -2.14 -3.80
C ALA A 38 1.02 -3.48 -3.59
N PHE A 39 0.21 -4.47 -3.23
CA PHE A 39 0.66 -5.84 -3.00
C PHE A 39 -0.30 -6.82 -3.67
N ARG A 40 0.18 -8.04 -3.88
CA ARG A 40 -0.69 -9.16 -4.23
C ARG A 40 -0.74 -10.12 -3.05
N ASP A 41 -1.95 -10.48 -2.62
CA ASP A 41 -2.10 -11.44 -1.53
C ASP A 41 -1.93 -12.88 -2.07
N PRO A 42 -1.83 -13.88 -1.16
CA PRO A 42 -1.64 -15.27 -1.61
C PRO A 42 -2.77 -15.83 -2.47
N SER A 43 -3.95 -15.25 -2.42
CA SER A 43 -5.08 -15.68 -3.26
C SER A 43 -5.07 -15.03 -4.64
N GLY A 44 -4.11 -14.14 -4.89
CA GLY A 44 -3.98 -13.47 -6.18
C GLY A 44 -4.70 -12.12 -6.27
N SER A 45 -5.32 -11.67 -5.19
CA SER A 45 -6.01 -10.37 -5.17
C SER A 45 -5.02 -9.24 -5.01
N THR A 46 -5.29 -8.12 -5.68
CA THR A 46 -4.48 -6.91 -5.52
C THR A 46 -4.98 -6.13 -4.31
N VAL A 47 -4.06 -5.75 -3.44
CA VAL A 47 -4.34 -4.91 -2.27
C VAL A 47 -3.57 -3.60 -2.42
N ARG A 48 -4.28 -2.49 -2.39
CA ARG A 48 -3.68 -1.16 -2.47
C ARG A 48 -3.83 -0.46 -1.12
N ILE A 49 -2.73 0.12 -0.67
CA ILE A 49 -2.69 0.84 0.61
C ILE A 49 -2.30 2.28 0.32
N ALA A 50 -3.15 3.22 0.71
CA ALA A 50 -2.94 4.64 0.46
C ALA A 50 -2.91 5.42 1.76
N ALA A 51 -2.08 6.46 1.81
CA ALA A 51 -2.07 7.36 2.94
C ALA A 51 -3.37 8.14 2.99
N ALA A 52 -3.90 8.36 4.18
CA ALA A 52 -5.06 9.23 4.34
C ALA A 52 -4.67 10.63 3.85
N PRO A 53 -5.58 11.33 3.14
CA PRO A 53 -5.27 12.68 2.69
C PRO A 53 -5.00 13.59 3.88
N ALA A 54 -3.97 14.42 3.75
CA ALA A 54 -3.71 15.46 4.73
C ALA A 54 -4.86 16.47 4.70
N VAL A 55 -5.36 16.82 5.86
CA VAL A 55 -6.48 17.73 5.96
C VAL A 55 -5.98 19.11 6.35
#